data_9040c1119353a2c202c6ef58adca4a3c
#
_entry.id   9040c1119353a2c202c6ef58adca4a3c
#
_cell.length_a   1.000
_cell.length_b   1.000
_cell.length_c   1.000
_cell.angle_alpha   90.00
_cell.angle_beta   90.00
_cell.angle_gamma   90.00
#
_symmetry.space_group_name_H-M   'P 1'
#
loop_
_entity.id
_entity.type
_entity.pdbx_description
1 polymer ?
#
loop_
_entity_poly.entity_id
_entity_poly.type
_entity_poly.pdbx_seq_one_letter_code
_entity_poly.pdbx_strand_id
1 'polypeptide(L)'
;MGGYNMKRRELILGSLFLSLASTKLYAGQSDDGIKRLAIQISDGETATFTKALNVAANFARGMSNKGEIFEIEIVAFNAGINILRTDKSPVNDRIKSMSESIPDLTFSACNNTIKGITRKEGKAPLISEYARIVPGGVGRLMTLDNQGFFVVRP
;
A
#
# COMPACT_ATOMS: atom_id res chain seq x y z
N MET A 1 68.91 -10.05 56.16
CA MET A 1 67.82 -10.95 55.88
C MET A 1 66.64 -10.08 55.41
N GLY A 2 66.54 -9.90 54.13
CA GLY A 2 65.68 -8.91 53.55
C GLY A 2 64.39 -9.51 53.02
N GLY A 3 63.28 -8.96 53.51
CA GLY A 3 61.95 -9.27 53.00
C GLY A 3 61.58 -8.35 51.82
N TYR A 4 61.43 -8.90 50.66
CA TYR A 4 61.02 -8.17 49.48
C TYR A 4 59.48 -8.01 49.45
N ASN A 5 59.05 -6.76 49.57
CA ASN A 5 57.62 -6.38 49.52
C ASN A 5 57.24 -6.11 48.04
N MET A 6 56.59 -7.01 47.38
CA MET A 6 56.08 -6.80 46.03
C MET A 6 54.70 -6.16 46.11
N LYS A 7 54.59 -4.90 45.74
CA LYS A 7 53.32 -4.19 45.55
C LYS A 7 52.57 -4.75 44.39
N ARG A 8 51.40 -5.30 44.64
CA ARG A 8 50.45 -5.71 43.63
C ARG A 8 49.87 -4.48 42.94
N ARG A 9 50.25 -4.27 41.69
CA ARG A 9 49.63 -3.31 40.80
C ARG A 9 48.32 -3.93 40.28
N GLU A 10 47.19 -3.46 40.75
CA GLU A 10 45.89 -3.84 40.21
C GLU A 10 45.73 -3.20 38.82
N LEU A 11 45.67 -4.06 37.83
CA LEU A 11 45.29 -3.71 36.46
C LEU A 11 43.75 -3.64 36.42
N ILE A 12 43.21 -2.42 36.45
CA ILE A 12 41.81 -2.19 36.19
C ILE A 12 41.61 -2.28 34.69
N LEU A 13 41.16 -3.45 34.23
CA LEU A 13 40.65 -3.64 32.89
C LEU A 13 39.26 -3.00 32.81
N GLY A 14 39.24 -1.75 32.31
CA GLY A 14 38.00 -1.08 31.98
C GLY A 14 37.36 -1.76 30.75
N SER A 15 36.34 -2.57 30.99
CA SER A 15 35.47 -3.13 29.94
C SER A 15 34.62 -2.00 29.37
N LEU A 16 35.02 -1.53 28.21
CA LEU A 16 34.25 -0.61 27.39
C LEU A 16 33.06 -1.40 26.81
N PHE A 17 31.90 -1.35 27.46
CA PHE A 17 30.66 -1.84 26.90
C PHE A 17 30.24 -0.93 25.74
N LEU A 18 30.59 -1.34 24.51
CA LEU A 18 30.06 -0.76 23.29
C LEU A 18 28.61 -1.25 23.13
N SER A 19 27.66 -0.48 23.68
CA SER A 19 26.23 -0.72 23.45
C SER A 19 25.93 -0.41 21.97
N LEU A 20 25.88 -1.46 21.15
CA LEU A 20 25.27 -1.39 19.82
C LEU A 20 23.78 -1.12 20.00
N ALA A 21 23.40 0.14 19.99
CA ALA A 21 22.01 0.55 19.82
C ALA A 21 21.58 0.05 18.42
N SER A 22 20.86 -1.08 18.39
CA SER A 22 20.20 -1.56 17.18
C SER A 22 19.10 -0.56 16.84
N THR A 23 19.44 0.47 16.08
CA THR A 23 18.44 1.30 15.40
C THR A 23 17.76 0.38 14.40
N LYS A 24 16.52 -0.05 14.69
CA LYS A 24 15.62 -0.58 13.67
C LYS A 24 15.47 0.50 12.62
N LEU A 25 16.22 0.37 11.53
CA LEU A 25 15.91 1.09 10.30
C LEU A 25 14.50 0.64 9.89
N TYR A 26 13.52 1.49 10.11
CA TYR A 26 12.25 1.43 9.41
C TYR A 26 12.58 1.74 7.94
N ALA A 27 12.93 0.68 7.21
CA ALA A 27 13.05 0.76 5.76
C ALA A 27 11.64 0.98 5.20
N GLY A 28 11.41 2.13 4.58
CA GLY A 28 10.27 2.28 3.70
C GLY A 28 9.39 3.50 3.88
N GLN A 29 9.94 4.66 4.18
CA GLN A 29 9.26 5.90 3.82
C GLN A 29 10.22 6.64 2.89
N SER A 30 9.90 6.63 1.57
CA SER A 30 10.55 7.51 0.63
C SER A 30 10.21 8.94 1.07
N ASP A 31 11.20 9.67 1.56
CA ASP A 31 11.06 11.08 1.94
C ASP A 31 11.16 11.97 0.69
N ASP A 32 10.39 11.59 -0.36
CA ASP A 32 10.30 12.32 -1.62
C ASP A 32 9.19 13.37 -1.62
N GLY A 33 8.53 13.57 -0.48
CA GLY A 33 7.44 14.52 -0.29
C GLY A 33 6.10 14.09 -0.91
N ILE A 34 6.03 12.92 -1.58
CA ILE A 34 4.80 12.44 -2.22
C ILE A 34 3.89 11.76 -1.19
N LYS A 35 2.63 12.13 -1.15
CA LYS A 35 1.61 11.53 -0.27
C LYS A 35 0.94 10.35 -0.97
N ARG A 36 1.12 9.16 -0.45
CA ARG A 36 0.68 7.91 -1.11
C ARG A 36 -0.46 7.22 -0.36
N LEU A 37 -1.52 6.88 -1.08
CA LEU A 37 -2.68 6.18 -0.53
C LEU A 37 -3.03 4.95 -1.37
N ALA A 38 -3.05 3.78 -0.74
CA ALA A 38 -3.59 2.56 -1.31
C ALA A 38 -4.95 2.22 -0.68
N ILE A 39 -5.96 1.94 -1.50
CA ILE A 39 -7.32 1.59 -1.05
C ILE A 39 -7.60 0.16 -1.43
N GLN A 40 -7.82 -0.70 -0.43
CA GLN A 40 -8.18 -2.09 -0.62
C GLN A 40 -9.69 -2.24 -0.80
N ILE A 41 -10.13 -2.93 -1.86
CA ILE A 41 -11.52 -3.36 -2.04
C ILE A 41 -11.56 -4.88 -2.21
N SER A 42 -12.17 -5.59 -1.26
CA SER A 42 -12.23 -7.06 -1.26
C SER A 42 -13.65 -7.65 -1.13
N ASP A 43 -14.64 -6.85 -0.74
CA ASP A 43 -16.06 -7.23 -0.75
C ASP A 43 -16.79 -6.65 -1.97
N GLY A 44 -18.00 -7.17 -2.25
CA GLY A 44 -18.80 -6.83 -3.44
C GLY A 44 -19.90 -5.80 -3.21
N GLU A 45 -19.89 -5.12 -2.07
CA GLU A 45 -20.97 -4.22 -1.67
C GLU A 45 -20.85 -2.86 -2.38
N THR A 46 -21.96 -2.41 -2.98
CA THR A 46 -22.02 -1.09 -3.64
C THR A 46 -21.66 0.06 -2.68
N ALA A 47 -22.03 -0.09 -1.40
CA ALA A 47 -21.68 0.88 -0.38
C ALA A 47 -20.16 0.98 -0.17
N THR A 48 -19.43 -0.14 -0.20
CA THR A 48 -17.96 -0.16 -0.13
C THR A 48 -17.34 0.49 -1.36
N PHE A 49 -17.88 0.23 -2.57
CA PHE A 49 -17.41 0.88 -3.79
C PHE A 49 -17.55 2.40 -3.71
N THR A 50 -18.71 2.86 -3.26
CA THR A 50 -18.98 4.29 -3.08
C THR A 50 -18.05 4.92 -2.04
N LYS A 51 -17.83 4.26 -0.90
CA LYS A 51 -16.92 4.72 0.16
C LYS A 51 -15.48 4.82 -0.35
N ALA A 52 -14.99 3.80 -1.04
CA ALA A 52 -13.65 3.78 -1.60
C ALA A 52 -13.40 4.95 -2.56
N LEU A 53 -14.34 5.19 -3.49
CA LEU A 53 -14.25 6.32 -4.42
C LEU A 53 -14.38 7.68 -3.71
N ASN A 54 -15.17 7.76 -2.62
CA ASN A 54 -15.25 8.96 -1.79
C ASN A 54 -13.91 9.23 -1.07
N VAL A 55 -13.29 8.20 -0.50
CA VAL A 55 -11.98 8.31 0.16
C VAL A 55 -10.93 8.81 -0.83
N ALA A 56 -10.86 8.22 -2.02
CA ALA A 56 -9.91 8.65 -3.06
C ALA A 56 -10.14 10.11 -3.47
N ALA A 57 -11.39 10.50 -3.76
CA ALA A 57 -11.73 11.87 -4.17
C ALA A 57 -11.44 12.90 -3.07
N ASN A 58 -11.75 12.57 -1.81
CA ASN A 58 -11.49 13.47 -0.69
C ASN A 58 -10.00 13.62 -0.40
N PHE A 59 -9.24 12.52 -0.50
CA PHE A 59 -7.78 12.56 -0.37
C PHE A 59 -7.16 13.43 -1.46
N ALA A 60 -7.50 13.19 -2.73
CA ALA A 60 -7.00 13.97 -3.86
C ALA A 60 -7.29 15.47 -3.68
N ARG A 61 -8.54 15.83 -3.33
CA ARG A 61 -8.93 17.21 -3.07
C ARG A 61 -8.15 17.82 -1.90
N GLY A 62 -7.98 17.06 -0.80
CA GLY A 62 -7.26 17.53 0.37
C GLY A 62 -5.77 17.80 0.09
N MET A 63 -5.14 16.96 -0.73
CA MET A 63 -3.73 17.13 -1.13
C MET A 63 -3.60 18.29 -2.13
N SER A 64 -4.45 18.35 -3.14
CA SER A 64 -4.45 19.46 -4.11
C SER A 64 -4.65 20.81 -3.45
N ASN A 65 -5.55 20.93 -2.48
CA ASN A 65 -5.77 22.18 -1.74
C ASN A 65 -4.55 22.64 -0.93
N LYS A 66 -3.65 21.73 -0.59
CA LYS A 66 -2.39 21.99 0.12
C LYS A 66 -1.21 22.20 -0.82
N GLY A 67 -1.39 22.01 -2.13
CA GLY A 67 -0.29 22.00 -3.10
C GLY A 67 0.65 20.78 -2.95
N GLU A 68 0.18 19.70 -2.31
CA GLU A 68 0.95 18.49 -2.10
C GLU A 68 0.86 17.56 -3.33
N ILE A 69 1.98 16.95 -3.69
CA ILE A 69 2.01 15.88 -4.70
C ILE A 69 1.48 14.59 -4.06
N PHE A 70 0.67 13.84 -4.79
CA PHE A 70 0.08 12.61 -4.27
C PHE A 70 -0.05 11.51 -5.34
N GLU A 71 -0.17 10.27 -4.87
CA GLU A 71 -0.49 9.10 -5.67
C GLU A 71 -1.58 8.28 -4.96
N ILE A 72 -2.54 7.77 -5.73
CA ILE A 72 -3.61 6.92 -5.20
C ILE A 72 -3.68 5.64 -6.02
N GLU A 73 -3.74 4.48 -5.36
CA GLU A 73 -4.04 3.23 -6.02
C GLU A 73 -5.19 2.48 -5.34
N ILE A 74 -6.22 2.15 -6.11
CA ILE A 74 -7.34 1.32 -5.66
C ILE A 74 -7.10 -0.09 -6.15
N VAL A 75 -6.91 -1.04 -5.20
CA VAL A 75 -6.62 -2.45 -5.50
C VAL A 75 -7.85 -3.31 -5.22
N ALA A 76 -8.44 -3.86 -6.28
CA ALA A 76 -9.67 -4.65 -6.22
C ALA A 76 -9.40 -6.15 -6.43
N PHE A 77 -9.88 -6.99 -5.50
CA PHE A 77 -9.75 -8.46 -5.56
C PHE A 77 -10.94 -9.14 -4.88
N ASN A 78 -11.05 -10.46 -4.96
CA ASN A 78 -12.21 -11.24 -4.52
C ASN A 78 -13.50 -10.63 -5.08
N ALA A 79 -14.57 -10.53 -4.30
CA ALA A 79 -15.83 -9.91 -4.73
C ALA A 79 -15.69 -8.42 -5.06
N GLY A 80 -14.69 -7.75 -4.47
CA GLY A 80 -14.38 -6.33 -4.72
C GLY A 80 -13.99 -6.02 -6.18
N ILE A 81 -13.55 -7.03 -6.95
CA ILE A 81 -13.26 -6.82 -8.38
C ILE A 81 -14.47 -6.35 -9.19
N ASN A 82 -15.69 -6.58 -8.68
CA ASN A 82 -16.92 -6.17 -9.33
C ASN A 82 -17.00 -4.64 -9.51
N ILE A 83 -16.29 -3.84 -8.70
CA ILE A 83 -16.20 -2.39 -8.94
C ILE A 83 -15.61 -2.07 -10.32
N LEU A 84 -14.70 -2.92 -10.84
CA LEU A 84 -13.98 -2.74 -12.10
C LEU A 84 -14.59 -3.55 -13.26
N ARG A 85 -15.66 -4.28 -13.04
CA ARG A 85 -16.35 -5.04 -14.09
C ARG A 85 -17.35 -4.15 -14.82
N THR A 86 -17.14 -3.94 -16.11
CA THR A 86 -18.05 -3.08 -16.92
C THR A 86 -19.45 -3.66 -17.05
N ASP A 87 -19.59 -4.98 -16.92
CA ASP A 87 -20.88 -5.69 -16.97
C ASP A 87 -21.64 -5.73 -15.61
N LYS A 88 -20.99 -5.34 -14.50
CA LYS A 88 -21.60 -5.48 -13.15
C LYS A 88 -21.47 -4.24 -12.26
N SER A 89 -20.51 -3.36 -12.51
CA SER A 89 -20.23 -2.25 -11.63
C SER A 89 -21.35 -1.19 -11.70
N PRO A 90 -21.93 -0.82 -10.57
CA PRO A 90 -22.90 0.27 -10.52
C PRO A 90 -22.23 1.66 -10.55
N VAL A 91 -20.89 1.72 -10.57
CA VAL A 91 -20.11 2.96 -10.47
C VAL A 91 -19.18 3.19 -11.68
N ASN A 92 -19.43 2.54 -12.81
CA ASN A 92 -18.61 2.64 -14.02
C ASN A 92 -18.37 4.08 -14.48
N ASP A 93 -19.43 4.89 -14.56
CA ASP A 93 -19.33 6.29 -14.99
C ASP A 93 -18.46 7.12 -14.02
N ARG A 94 -18.54 6.79 -12.74
CA ARG A 94 -17.71 7.46 -11.73
C ARG A 94 -16.24 7.08 -11.84
N ILE A 95 -15.93 5.80 -12.10
CA ILE A 95 -14.56 5.34 -12.36
C ILE A 95 -13.98 6.08 -13.56
N LYS A 96 -14.72 6.13 -14.67
CA LYS A 96 -14.33 6.89 -15.86
C LYS A 96 -14.03 8.35 -15.50
N SER A 97 -15.00 9.04 -14.91
CA SER A 97 -14.85 10.46 -14.55
C SER A 97 -13.64 10.73 -13.63
N MET A 98 -13.41 9.86 -12.63
CA MET A 98 -12.29 10.00 -11.71
C MET A 98 -10.95 9.69 -12.39
N SER A 99 -10.88 8.71 -13.28
CA SER A 99 -9.66 8.39 -14.05
C SER A 99 -9.25 9.52 -14.98
N GLU A 100 -10.23 10.25 -15.54
CA GLU A 100 -9.99 11.40 -16.43
C GLU A 100 -9.63 12.68 -15.65
N SER A 101 -10.15 12.84 -14.42
CA SER A 101 -9.99 14.07 -13.63
C SER A 101 -8.89 14.02 -12.57
N ILE A 102 -8.42 12.83 -12.20
CA ILE A 102 -7.37 12.62 -11.19
C ILE A 102 -6.23 11.81 -11.84
N PRO A 103 -5.22 12.48 -12.46
CA PRO A 103 -4.16 11.78 -13.22
C PRO A 103 -3.37 10.76 -12.39
N ASP A 104 -3.21 11.02 -11.08
CA ASP A 104 -2.43 10.18 -10.18
C ASP A 104 -3.27 9.11 -9.48
N LEU A 105 -4.49 8.83 -9.98
CA LEU A 105 -5.35 7.74 -9.54
C LEU A 105 -5.20 6.53 -10.47
N THR A 106 -4.81 5.41 -9.89
CA THR A 106 -4.70 4.12 -10.59
C THR A 106 -5.69 3.11 -10.02
N PHE A 107 -6.32 2.33 -10.91
CA PHE A 107 -7.11 1.16 -10.55
C PHE A 107 -6.36 -0.13 -10.89
N SER A 108 -6.33 -1.09 -9.97
CA SER A 108 -5.63 -2.38 -10.11
C SER A 108 -6.56 -3.55 -9.88
N ALA A 109 -6.73 -4.39 -10.91
CA ALA A 109 -7.55 -5.58 -10.90
C ALA A 109 -6.70 -6.85 -10.68
N CYS A 110 -7.06 -7.67 -9.70
CA CYS A 110 -6.36 -8.90 -9.35
C CYS A 110 -6.55 -10.00 -10.40
N ASN A 111 -5.47 -10.41 -11.07
CA ASN A 111 -5.51 -11.48 -12.08
C ASN A 111 -5.91 -12.85 -11.49
N ASN A 112 -5.50 -13.15 -10.26
CA ASN A 112 -5.92 -14.39 -9.59
C ASN A 112 -7.44 -14.45 -9.42
N THR A 113 -8.07 -13.32 -9.10
CA THR A 113 -9.52 -13.20 -9.03
C THR A 113 -10.17 -13.34 -10.41
N ILE A 114 -9.61 -12.67 -11.44
CA ILE A 114 -10.08 -12.80 -12.84
C ILE A 114 -10.06 -14.26 -13.28
N LYS A 115 -8.95 -14.98 -13.07
CA LYS A 115 -8.83 -16.40 -13.37
C LYS A 115 -9.85 -17.25 -12.61
N GLY A 116 -10.12 -16.92 -11.33
CA GLY A 116 -11.14 -17.60 -10.52
C GLY A 116 -12.55 -17.42 -11.09
N ILE A 117 -12.89 -16.19 -11.48
CA ILE A 117 -14.17 -15.87 -12.13
C ILE A 117 -14.29 -16.59 -13.48
N THR A 118 -13.23 -16.56 -14.30
CA THR A 118 -13.22 -17.25 -15.61
C THR A 118 -13.51 -18.75 -15.47
N ARG A 119 -12.90 -19.42 -14.47
CA ARG A 119 -13.20 -20.82 -14.20
C ARG A 119 -14.66 -21.06 -13.77
N LYS A 120 -15.22 -20.14 -12.99
CA LYS A 120 -16.59 -20.24 -12.45
C LYS A 120 -17.66 -19.87 -13.47
N GLU A 121 -17.44 -18.81 -14.26
CA GLU A 121 -18.42 -18.26 -15.19
C GLU A 121 -18.23 -18.81 -16.65
N GLY A 122 -17.14 -19.55 -16.90
CA GLY A 122 -16.80 -20.09 -18.23
C GLY A 122 -16.27 -19.05 -19.22
N LYS A 123 -16.20 -17.77 -18.80
CA LYS A 123 -15.67 -16.66 -19.61
C LYS A 123 -14.97 -15.65 -18.72
N ALA A 124 -14.00 -14.92 -19.29
CA ALA A 124 -13.32 -13.85 -18.57
C ALA A 124 -14.27 -12.68 -18.29
N PRO A 125 -14.22 -12.08 -17.08
CA PRO A 125 -14.99 -10.88 -16.80
C PRO A 125 -14.48 -9.70 -17.64
N LEU A 126 -15.40 -8.80 -18.04
CA LEU A 126 -15.04 -7.58 -18.74
C LEU A 126 -14.51 -6.55 -17.73
N ILE A 127 -13.21 -6.32 -17.73
CA ILE A 127 -12.56 -5.35 -16.85
C ILE A 127 -12.49 -4.00 -17.55
N SER A 128 -12.74 -2.93 -16.80
CA SER A 128 -12.66 -1.55 -17.26
C SER A 128 -11.28 -1.25 -17.86
N GLU A 129 -11.27 -0.52 -18.97
CA GLU A 129 -10.05 -0.03 -19.64
C GLU A 129 -9.21 0.90 -18.74
N TYR A 130 -9.83 1.53 -17.75
CA TYR A 130 -9.16 2.38 -16.76
C TYR A 130 -8.40 1.59 -15.69
N ALA A 131 -8.50 0.26 -15.70
CA ALA A 131 -7.84 -0.60 -14.73
C ALA A 131 -6.70 -1.39 -15.35
N ARG A 132 -5.55 -1.38 -14.67
CA ARG A 132 -4.47 -2.30 -15.00
C ARG A 132 -4.67 -3.64 -14.30
N ILE A 133 -4.18 -4.73 -14.91
CA ILE A 133 -4.20 -6.05 -14.30
C ILE A 133 -2.89 -6.28 -13.54
N VAL A 134 -3.01 -6.69 -12.26
CA VAL A 134 -1.88 -7.04 -11.41
C VAL A 134 -1.91 -8.53 -11.06
N PRO A 135 -0.78 -9.22 -10.88
CA PRO A 135 -0.74 -10.67 -10.63
C PRO A 135 -1.60 -11.11 -9.46
N GLY A 136 -1.56 -10.38 -8.33
CA GLY A 136 -2.33 -10.67 -7.12
C GLY A 136 -2.61 -9.40 -6.31
N GLY A 137 -3.85 -9.24 -5.82
CA GLY A 137 -4.26 -8.04 -5.09
C GLY A 137 -3.47 -7.82 -3.80
N VAL A 138 -3.34 -8.85 -2.96
CA VAL A 138 -2.58 -8.76 -1.70
C VAL A 138 -1.09 -8.52 -1.96
N GLY A 139 -0.48 -9.21 -2.95
CA GLY A 139 0.91 -8.97 -3.33
C GLY A 139 1.13 -7.54 -3.82
N ARG A 140 0.14 -6.96 -4.54
CA ARG A 140 0.22 -5.55 -4.94
C ARG A 140 0.15 -4.62 -3.73
N LEU A 141 -0.73 -4.88 -2.77
CA LEU A 141 -0.81 -4.09 -1.53
C LEU A 141 0.51 -4.13 -0.74
N MET A 142 1.15 -5.30 -0.62
CA MET A 142 2.47 -5.42 0.01
C MET A 142 3.54 -4.60 -0.73
N THR A 143 3.51 -4.62 -2.07
CA THR A 143 4.43 -3.80 -2.88
C THR A 143 4.21 -2.31 -2.62
N LEU A 144 2.94 -1.88 -2.57
CA LEU A 144 2.58 -0.49 -2.30
C LEU A 144 3.00 -0.05 -0.90
N ASP A 145 2.76 -0.89 0.12
CA ASP A 145 3.21 -0.64 1.49
C ASP A 145 4.73 -0.44 1.56
N ASN A 146 5.51 -1.31 0.90
CA ASN A 146 6.96 -1.15 0.78
C ASN A 146 7.39 0.12 0.01
N GLN A 147 6.51 0.67 -0.82
CA GLN A 147 6.71 1.93 -1.54
C GLN A 147 6.21 3.16 -0.75
N GLY A 148 5.81 2.99 0.50
CA GLY A 148 5.36 4.05 1.37
C GLY A 148 3.89 4.45 1.21
N PHE A 149 3.06 3.63 0.56
CA PHE A 149 1.62 3.85 0.52
C PHE A 149 0.98 3.53 1.88
N PHE A 150 0.18 4.47 2.37
CA PHE A 150 -0.71 4.19 3.49
C PHE A 150 -1.90 3.36 3.03
N VAL A 151 -2.03 2.14 3.55
CA VAL A 151 -3.07 1.20 3.10
C VAL A 151 -4.32 1.35 3.96
N VAL A 152 -5.47 1.58 3.31
CA VAL A 152 -6.77 1.66 3.98
C VAL A 152 -7.78 0.68 3.38
N ARG A 153 -8.73 0.26 4.21
CA ARG A 153 -9.92 -0.49 3.80
C ARG A 153 -11.15 0.28 4.26
N PRO A 154 -11.93 0.88 3.35
CA PRO A 154 -13.10 1.70 3.68
C PRO A 154 -14.31 0.89 4.14
#